data_eb18e097e82171f911a95f708d09b166
#
_entry.id   eb18e097e82171f911a95f708d09b166
#
_cell.length_a   1.000
_cell.length_b   1.000
_cell.length_c   1.000
_cell.angle_alpha   90.00
_cell.angle_beta   90.00
_cell.angle_gamma   90.00
#
_symmetry.space_group_name_H-M   'P 1'
#
loop_
_entity.id
_entity.type
_entity.pdbx_description
1 polymer ?
#
loop_
_entity_poly.entity_id
_entity_poly.type
_entity_poly.pdbx_seq_one_letter_code
_entity_poly.pdbx_strand_id
1 'polypeptide(L)'
;MTDLDLAALYRLARAASDLGHYNLSKLLNVAAVSVVNRAAWSGSPLTTDRALAEAVAALEPQLRAAQLDQHLLGALQRARETVAAGQLVSYEEAPIIYVCRVCGAVAQTTPPEQCPYCGAGQLVFQLIPATFYLESAAVPIVMAQLARTPNWLEAIFSGLTETQAARRVDGHEGEWSLHEAAGHLLDTQELIALRVQLFLEHESPNLNAKALWQSIESARWSAADIVSKFRLSREAMLIQLRSAPADCWSRSGQHVEFGPVTLQQQCTYFAKHEHWHMAQMRRIRQAL
;
A
#
# COMPACT_ATOMS: atom_id res chain seq x y z
N MET A 1 -7.86 -21.16 17.62
CA MET A 1 -8.43 -19.80 17.37
C MET A 1 -9.90 -19.87 17.72
N THR A 2 -10.39 -19.04 18.63
CA THR A 2 -11.83 -18.92 18.93
C THR A 2 -12.53 -18.46 17.65
N ASP A 3 -13.62 -19.15 17.28
CA ASP A 3 -14.51 -18.80 16.16
C ASP A 3 -15.23 -17.47 16.47
N LEU A 4 -14.50 -16.35 16.37
CA LEU A 4 -15.09 -15.04 16.55
C LEU A 4 -15.91 -14.70 15.29
N ASP A 5 -17.23 -14.59 15.47
CA ASP A 5 -18.13 -14.18 14.39
C ASP A 5 -17.92 -12.70 14.06
N LEU A 6 -17.09 -12.43 13.03
CA LEU A 6 -16.83 -11.06 12.53
C LEU A 6 -18.10 -10.37 12.05
N ALA A 7 -19.05 -11.12 11.46
CA ALA A 7 -20.31 -10.55 11.03
C ALA A 7 -21.15 -10.10 12.23
N ALA A 8 -21.05 -10.80 13.39
CA ALA A 8 -21.70 -10.34 14.61
C ALA A 8 -21.11 -9.02 15.12
N LEU A 9 -19.78 -8.83 15.07
CA LEU A 9 -19.17 -7.53 15.44
C LEU A 9 -19.70 -6.39 14.57
N TYR A 10 -19.77 -6.58 13.26
CA TYR A 10 -20.30 -5.55 12.36
C TYR A 10 -21.79 -5.31 12.57
N ARG A 11 -22.62 -6.36 12.81
CA ARG A 11 -24.05 -6.21 13.16
C ARG A 11 -24.24 -5.39 14.44
N LEU A 12 -23.44 -5.67 15.49
CA LEU A 12 -23.49 -4.93 16.75
C LEU A 12 -23.00 -3.49 16.58
N ALA A 13 -21.96 -3.26 15.79
CA ALA A 13 -21.48 -1.92 15.48
C ALA A 13 -22.56 -1.08 14.80
N ARG A 14 -23.30 -1.68 13.86
CA ARG A 14 -24.43 -1.04 13.19
C ARG A 14 -25.56 -0.75 14.18
N ALA A 15 -25.99 -1.73 14.96
CA ALA A 15 -27.05 -1.54 15.96
C ALA A 15 -26.67 -0.43 16.98
N ALA A 16 -25.43 -0.41 17.42
CA ALA A 16 -24.93 0.67 18.29
C ALA A 16 -25.03 2.06 17.63
N SER A 17 -24.70 2.16 16.34
CA SER A 17 -24.84 3.40 15.57
C SER A 17 -26.30 3.81 15.42
N ASP A 18 -27.19 2.88 15.10
CA ASP A 18 -28.62 3.14 14.93
C ASP A 18 -29.29 3.60 16.24
N LEU A 19 -28.76 3.15 17.39
CA LEU A 19 -29.19 3.58 18.73
C LEU A 19 -28.47 4.85 19.23
N GLY A 20 -27.62 5.49 18.41
CA GLY A 20 -26.89 6.70 18.77
C GLY A 20 -25.62 6.48 19.61
N HIS A 21 -25.16 5.24 19.81
CA HIS A 21 -23.93 4.90 20.53
C HIS A 21 -22.72 4.88 19.61
N TYR A 22 -22.36 6.01 18.99
CA TYR A 22 -21.32 6.13 17.96
C TYR A 22 -19.92 5.69 18.42
N ASN A 23 -19.56 5.97 19.68
CA ASN A 23 -18.28 5.52 20.22
C ASN A 23 -18.22 4.00 20.42
N LEU A 24 -19.31 3.36 20.84
CA LEU A 24 -19.40 1.91 20.92
C LEU A 24 -19.33 1.28 19.52
N SER A 25 -20.05 1.84 18.54
CA SER A 25 -19.97 1.44 17.14
C SER A 25 -18.52 1.49 16.61
N LYS A 26 -17.81 2.59 16.88
CA LYS A 26 -16.40 2.76 16.53
C LYS A 26 -15.52 1.66 17.16
N LEU A 27 -15.67 1.38 18.45
CA LEU A 27 -14.87 0.37 19.14
C LEU A 27 -15.10 -1.04 18.58
N LEU A 28 -16.35 -1.39 18.24
CA LEU A 28 -16.70 -2.67 17.62
C LEU A 28 -16.11 -2.81 16.21
N ASN A 29 -16.14 -1.75 15.41
CA ASN A 29 -15.49 -1.74 14.09
C ASN A 29 -13.96 -1.89 14.21
N VAL A 30 -13.34 -1.19 15.16
CA VAL A 30 -11.89 -1.32 15.43
C VAL A 30 -11.54 -2.75 15.85
N ALA A 31 -12.35 -3.38 16.70
CA ALA A 31 -12.14 -4.78 17.10
C ALA A 31 -12.19 -5.73 15.89
N ALA A 32 -13.19 -5.58 15.01
CA ALA A 32 -13.32 -6.39 13.80
C ALA A 32 -12.11 -6.25 12.87
N VAL A 33 -11.71 -5.01 12.56
CA VAL A 33 -10.54 -4.73 11.70
C VAL A 33 -9.25 -5.27 12.33
N SER A 34 -9.06 -5.10 13.65
CA SER A 34 -7.88 -5.59 14.35
C SER A 34 -7.75 -7.11 14.28
N VAL A 35 -8.86 -7.84 14.44
CA VAL A 35 -8.86 -9.31 14.36
C VAL A 35 -8.53 -9.79 12.95
N VAL A 36 -9.16 -9.17 11.92
CA VAL A 36 -8.88 -9.51 10.51
C VAL A 36 -7.41 -9.28 10.16
N ASN A 37 -6.87 -8.12 10.52
CA ASN A 37 -5.48 -7.78 10.21
C ASN A 37 -4.49 -8.73 10.91
N ARG A 38 -4.77 -9.13 12.16
CA ARG A 38 -3.93 -10.11 12.87
C ARG A 38 -3.98 -11.49 12.23
N ALA A 39 -5.15 -11.93 11.80
CA ALA A 39 -5.31 -13.21 11.11
C ALA A 39 -4.59 -13.20 9.75
N ALA A 40 -4.73 -12.11 8.98
CA ALA A 40 -4.03 -11.94 7.70
C ALA A 40 -2.51 -11.91 7.87
N TRP A 41 -2.01 -11.31 8.96
CA TRP A 41 -0.59 -11.24 9.27
C TRP A 41 0.08 -12.60 9.51
N SER A 42 -0.65 -13.58 10.05
CA SER A 42 -0.13 -14.92 10.35
C SER A 42 -0.15 -15.88 9.15
N GLY A 43 -0.66 -15.44 8.00
CA GLY A 43 -0.68 -16.24 6.77
C GLY A 43 0.69 -16.34 6.10
N SER A 44 0.94 -17.45 5.39
CA SER A 44 2.13 -17.58 4.55
C SER A 44 2.06 -16.60 3.36
N PRO A 45 3.14 -15.86 3.05
CA PRO A 45 3.14 -14.95 1.93
C PRO A 45 3.05 -15.69 0.60
N LEU A 46 2.26 -15.15 -0.33
CA LEU A 46 2.28 -15.59 -1.74
C LEU A 46 3.43 -14.85 -2.44
N THR A 47 4.31 -15.59 -3.08
CA THR A 47 5.58 -15.05 -3.62
C THR A 47 5.60 -14.93 -5.14
N THR A 48 4.55 -15.39 -5.85
CA THR A 48 4.46 -15.32 -7.30
C THR A 48 3.07 -14.89 -7.77
N ASP A 49 3.01 -14.21 -8.92
CA ASP A 49 1.76 -13.79 -9.57
C ASP A 49 0.86 -15.00 -9.86
N ARG A 50 1.46 -16.12 -10.27
CA ARG A 50 0.74 -17.36 -10.52
C ARG A 50 0.06 -17.90 -9.26
N ALA A 51 0.79 -17.98 -8.14
CA ALA A 51 0.22 -18.44 -6.87
C ALA A 51 -0.90 -17.51 -6.38
N LEU A 52 -0.74 -16.19 -6.58
CA LEU A 52 -1.77 -15.21 -6.27
C LEU A 52 -3.03 -15.45 -7.14
N ALA A 53 -2.88 -15.59 -8.44
CA ALA A 53 -4.00 -15.85 -9.35
C ALA A 53 -4.75 -17.15 -9.02
N GLU A 54 -4.02 -18.23 -8.69
CA GLU A 54 -4.59 -19.51 -8.26
C GLU A 54 -5.36 -19.36 -6.93
N ALA A 55 -4.81 -18.62 -5.96
CA ALA A 55 -5.48 -18.35 -4.68
C ALA A 55 -6.77 -17.54 -4.86
N VAL A 56 -6.76 -16.52 -5.73
CA VAL A 56 -7.97 -15.74 -6.06
C VAL A 56 -9.02 -16.64 -6.72
N ALA A 57 -8.62 -17.51 -7.66
CA ALA A 57 -9.54 -18.46 -8.30
C ALA A 57 -10.19 -19.41 -7.28
N ALA A 58 -9.45 -19.87 -6.28
CA ALA A 58 -9.96 -20.75 -5.23
C ALA A 58 -11.03 -20.06 -4.33
N LEU A 59 -11.01 -18.73 -4.24
CA LEU A 59 -11.99 -17.95 -3.47
C LEU A 59 -13.29 -17.67 -4.25
N GLU A 60 -13.27 -17.67 -5.58
CA GLU A 60 -14.42 -17.29 -6.40
C GLU A 60 -15.72 -18.03 -6.06
N PRO A 61 -15.77 -19.37 -5.83
CA PRO A 61 -16.99 -20.06 -5.45
C PRO A 61 -17.58 -19.55 -4.13
N GLN A 62 -16.72 -19.23 -3.16
CA GLN A 62 -17.14 -18.70 -1.85
C GLN A 62 -17.70 -17.28 -1.98
N LEU A 63 -17.07 -16.43 -2.79
CA LEU A 63 -17.53 -15.07 -3.06
C LEU A 63 -18.90 -15.08 -3.79
N ARG A 64 -19.13 -16.01 -4.71
CA ARG A 64 -20.43 -16.21 -5.35
C ARG A 64 -21.49 -16.70 -4.37
N ALA A 65 -21.14 -17.66 -3.50
CA ALA A 65 -22.05 -18.15 -2.45
C ALA A 65 -22.39 -17.04 -1.44
N ALA A 66 -21.46 -16.13 -1.17
CA ALA A 66 -21.66 -14.95 -0.34
C ALA A 66 -22.44 -13.82 -1.05
N GLN A 67 -22.91 -14.05 -2.27
CA GLN A 67 -23.68 -13.07 -3.07
C GLN A 67 -22.94 -11.74 -3.29
N LEU A 68 -21.60 -11.80 -3.46
CA LEU A 68 -20.81 -10.61 -3.78
C LEU A 68 -21.36 -9.96 -5.07
N ASP A 69 -21.30 -8.63 -5.12
CA ASP A 69 -21.72 -7.84 -6.28
C ASP A 69 -21.11 -8.38 -7.59
N GLN A 70 -21.96 -8.52 -8.63
CA GLN A 70 -21.56 -9.17 -9.89
C GLN A 70 -20.51 -8.35 -10.67
N HIS A 71 -20.56 -7.01 -10.56
CA HIS A 71 -19.56 -6.15 -11.20
C HIS A 71 -18.19 -6.31 -10.53
N LEU A 72 -18.16 -6.42 -9.19
CA LEU A 72 -16.95 -6.67 -8.43
C LEU A 72 -16.39 -8.07 -8.71
N LEU A 73 -17.25 -9.10 -8.80
CA LEU A 73 -16.83 -10.44 -9.20
C LEU A 73 -16.21 -10.45 -10.60
N GLY A 74 -16.84 -9.79 -11.57
CA GLY A 74 -16.30 -9.66 -12.91
C GLY A 74 -14.97 -8.92 -12.97
N ALA A 75 -14.82 -7.85 -12.17
CA ALA A 75 -13.55 -7.12 -12.05
C ALA A 75 -12.44 -8.01 -11.44
N LEU A 76 -12.75 -8.78 -10.39
CA LEU A 76 -11.80 -9.73 -9.79
C LEU A 76 -11.35 -10.82 -10.77
N GLN A 77 -12.26 -11.33 -11.60
CA GLN A 77 -11.92 -12.31 -12.63
C GLN A 77 -10.94 -11.75 -13.67
N ARG A 78 -11.24 -10.57 -14.22
CA ARG A 78 -10.34 -9.90 -15.17
C ARG A 78 -8.97 -9.59 -14.54
N ALA A 79 -8.98 -9.04 -13.33
CA ALA A 79 -7.74 -8.76 -12.60
C ALA A 79 -6.91 -10.02 -12.37
N ARG A 80 -7.53 -11.15 -12.02
CA ARG A 80 -6.85 -12.44 -11.89
C ARG A 80 -6.20 -12.88 -13.21
N GLU A 81 -6.88 -12.72 -14.35
CA GLU A 81 -6.35 -13.08 -15.67
C GLU A 81 -5.15 -12.20 -16.03
N THR A 82 -5.23 -10.89 -15.76
CA THR A 82 -4.12 -9.95 -15.95
C THR A 82 -2.90 -10.34 -15.09
N VAL A 83 -3.11 -10.66 -13.81
CA VAL A 83 -2.04 -11.11 -12.90
C VAL A 83 -1.47 -12.46 -13.35
N ALA A 84 -2.30 -13.42 -13.78
CA ALA A 84 -1.83 -14.71 -14.29
C ALA A 84 -0.94 -14.58 -15.53
N ALA A 85 -1.13 -13.51 -16.31
CA ALA A 85 -0.29 -13.15 -17.45
C ALA A 85 1.01 -12.39 -17.05
N GLY A 86 1.27 -12.21 -15.75
CA GLY A 86 2.41 -11.45 -15.24
C GLY A 86 2.30 -9.93 -15.50
N GLN A 87 1.09 -9.40 -15.59
CA GLN A 87 0.81 -8.00 -15.85
C GLN A 87 0.18 -7.32 -14.63
N LEU A 88 0.34 -6.00 -14.54
CA LEU A 88 -0.34 -5.19 -13.52
C LEU A 88 -1.77 -4.86 -13.98
N VAL A 89 -2.70 -4.92 -13.05
CA VAL A 89 -4.08 -4.49 -13.28
C VAL A 89 -4.10 -2.97 -13.46
N SER A 90 -4.60 -2.49 -14.58
CA SER A 90 -4.62 -1.06 -14.88
C SER A 90 -5.71 -0.32 -14.09
N TYR A 91 -5.59 1.01 -14.02
CA TYR A 91 -6.59 1.87 -13.38
C TYR A 91 -7.97 1.74 -14.06
N GLU A 92 -8.01 1.56 -15.38
CA GLU A 92 -9.24 1.38 -16.15
C GLU A 92 -9.92 0.04 -15.82
N GLU A 93 -9.12 -1.00 -15.51
CA GLU A 93 -9.63 -2.33 -15.12
C GLU A 93 -10.11 -2.35 -13.66
N ALA A 94 -9.50 -1.55 -12.78
CA ALA A 94 -9.85 -1.44 -11.35
C ALA A 94 -9.98 0.03 -10.92
N PRO A 95 -11.00 0.75 -11.37
CA PRO A 95 -11.21 2.14 -11.00
C PRO A 95 -11.48 2.31 -9.50
N ILE A 96 -11.53 3.55 -9.04
CA ILE A 96 -11.91 3.88 -7.68
C ILE A 96 -13.29 3.29 -7.37
N ILE A 97 -13.39 2.55 -6.27
CA ILE A 97 -14.58 1.83 -5.84
C ILE A 97 -15.15 2.47 -4.58
N TYR A 98 -16.47 2.58 -4.56
CA TYR A 98 -17.25 3.00 -3.39
C TYR A 98 -18.15 1.85 -2.94
N VAL A 99 -18.30 1.69 -1.62
CA VAL A 99 -19.19 0.69 -1.02
C VAL A 99 -20.23 1.39 -0.17
N CYS A 100 -21.50 1.09 -0.40
CA CYS A 100 -22.60 1.58 0.43
C CYS A 100 -22.51 1.00 1.84
N ARG A 101 -22.33 1.84 2.86
CA ARG A 101 -22.25 1.42 4.27
C ARG A 101 -23.53 0.83 4.82
N VAL A 102 -24.66 1.00 4.13
CA VAL A 102 -25.98 0.47 4.55
C VAL A 102 -26.18 -0.97 4.07
N CYS A 103 -25.94 -1.25 2.78
CA CYS A 103 -26.29 -2.55 2.18
C CYS A 103 -25.11 -3.27 1.50
N GLY A 104 -23.93 -2.68 1.42
CA GLY A 104 -22.78 -3.29 0.75
C GLY A 104 -22.76 -3.15 -0.78
N ALA A 105 -23.72 -2.45 -1.39
CA ALA A 105 -23.73 -2.22 -2.83
C ALA A 105 -22.48 -1.49 -3.28
N VAL A 106 -21.94 -1.89 -4.43
CA VAL A 106 -20.70 -1.36 -5.01
C VAL A 106 -21.01 -0.33 -6.09
N ALA A 107 -20.28 0.77 -6.11
CA ALA A 107 -20.27 1.74 -7.20
C ALA A 107 -18.84 2.02 -7.64
N GLN A 108 -18.62 2.25 -8.94
CA GLN A 108 -17.32 2.53 -9.52
C GLN A 108 -17.24 3.98 -9.98
N THR A 109 -16.06 4.56 -9.87
CA THR A 109 -15.70 5.93 -10.31
C THR A 109 -16.36 7.03 -9.50
N THR A 110 -17.70 7.04 -9.38
CA THR A 110 -18.47 8.02 -8.60
C THR A 110 -19.62 7.33 -7.89
N PRO A 111 -19.93 7.69 -6.63
CA PRO A 111 -21.10 7.15 -5.94
C PRO A 111 -22.39 7.76 -6.55
N PRO A 112 -23.46 6.98 -6.71
CA PRO A 112 -24.77 7.48 -7.19
C PRO A 112 -25.42 8.40 -6.16
N GLU A 113 -26.29 9.31 -6.60
CA GLU A 113 -27.05 10.19 -5.69
C GLU A 113 -27.88 9.40 -4.67
N GLN A 114 -28.42 8.27 -5.09
CA GLN A 114 -29.13 7.31 -4.25
C GLN A 114 -28.69 5.89 -4.57
N CYS A 115 -28.49 5.08 -3.54
CA CYS A 115 -28.16 3.67 -3.68
C CYS A 115 -29.31 2.92 -4.37
N PRO A 116 -29.08 2.23 -5.50
CA PRO A 116 -30.14 1.54 -6.24
C PRO A 116 -30.75 0.36 -5.48
N TYR A 117 -30.09 -0.14 -4.42
CA TYR A 117 -30.59 -1.28 -3.65
C TYR A 117 -31.33 -0.88 -2.37
N CYS A 118 -30.88 0.14 -1.65
CA CYS A 118 -31.47 0.51 -0.36
C CYS A 118 -31.99 1.95 -0.28
N GLY A 119 -31.84 2.75 -1.35
CA GLY A 119 -32.30 4.14 -1.40
C GLY A 119 -31.47 5.14 -0.57
N ALA A 120 -30.43 4.70 0.11
CA ALA A 120 -29.59 5.58 0.92
C ALA A 120 -28.86 6.62 0.05
N GLY A 121 -28.69 7.85 0.56
CA GLY A 121 -28.07 8.95 -0.18
C GLY A 121 -26.57 8.76 -0.40
N GLN A 122 -26.01 9.54 -1.31
CA GLN A 122 -24.62 9.49 -1.76
C GLN A 122 -23.59 9.50 -0.62
N LEU A 123 -23.85 10.26 0.46
CA LEU A 123 -22.89 10.43 1.58
C LEU A 123 -22.64 9.17 2.41
N VAL A 124 -23.45 8.10 2.22
CA VAL A 124 -23.19 6.83 2.92
C VAL A 124 -22.22 5.92 2.16
N PHE A 125 -21.82 6.29 0.96
CA PHE A 125 -20.83 5.52 0.21
C PHE A 125 -19.43 5.80 0.74
N GLN A 126 -18.73 4.74 1.11
CA GLN A 126 -17.34 4.78 1.55
C GLN A 126 -16.41 4.52 0.37
N LEU A 127 -15.47 5.42 0.15
CA LEU A 127 -14.37 5.25 -0.81
C LEU A 127 -13.45 4.10 -0.36
N ILE A 128 -13.17 3.18 -1.28
CA ILE A 128 -12.15 2.14 -1.12
C ILE A 128 -11.01 2.44 -2.11
N PRO A 129 -9.92 3.07 -1.66
CA PRO A 129 -8.78 3.35 -2.53
C PRO A 129 -7.96 2.10 -2.80
N ALA A 130 -7.28 2.07 -3.94
CA ALA A 130 -6.27 1.07 -4.26
C ALA A 130 -5.07 1.22 -3.31
N THR A 131 -5.07 0.48 -2.19
CA THR A 131 -4.07 0.68 -1.13
C THR A 131 -4.10 2.11 -0.56
N PHE A 132 -3.13 2.51 0.25
CA PHE A 132 -3.01 3.87 0.80
C PHE A 132 -2.34 4.87 -0.16
N TYR A 133 -2.23 4.53 -1.44
CA TYR A 133 -1.59 5.37 -2.45
C TYR A 133 -2.34 6.70 -2.69
N LEU A 134 -3.66 6.68 -2.59
CA LEU A 134 -4.49 7.86 -2.80
C LEU A 134 -4.65 8.74 -1.55
N GLU A 135 -4.04 8.34 -0.42
CA GLU A 135 -4.05 9.18 0.77
C GLU A 135 -3.01 10.31 0.68
N SER A 136 -3.33 11.44 1.29
CA SER A 136 -2.43 12.59 1.40
C SER A 136 -2.23 12.95 2.87
N ALA A 137 -1.00 12.83 3.36
CA ALA A 137 -0.61 13.41 4.64
C ALA A 137 -0.11 14.86 4.43
N ALA A 138 -0.21 15.70 5.46
CA ALA A 138 0.30 17.07 5.37
C ALA A 138 1.79 17.10 5.02
N VAL A 139 2.20 17.99 4.12
CA VAL A 139 3.57 18.09 3.60
C VAL A 139 4.64 18.10 4.71
N PRO A 140 4.51 18.88 5.81
CA PRO A 140 5.50 18.86 6.88
C PRO A 140 5.66 17.48 7.53
N ILE A 141 4.58 16.71 7.66
CA ILE A 141 4.59 15.36 8.23
C ILE A 141 5.36 14.41 7.28
N VAL A 142 5.03 14.45 5.99
CA VAL A 142 5.71 13.64 4.95
C VAL A 142 7.20 13.95 4.93
N MET A 143 7.58 15.22 4.87
CA MET A 143 8.97 15.67 4.86
C MET A 143 9.73 15.19 6.10
N ALA A 144 9.11 15.27 7.27
CA ALA A 144 9.71 14.80 8.51
C ALA A 144 9.93 13.27 8.53
N GLN A 145 8.99 12.50 7.98
CA GLN A 145 9.12 11.04 7.88
C GLN A 145 10.24 10.65 6.91
N LEU A 146 10.23 11.20 5.70
CA LEU A 146 11.26 10.94 4.70
C LEU A 146 12.67 11.31 5.20
N ALA A 147 12.80 12.39 5.97
CA ALA A 147 14.08 12.83 6.54
C ALA A 147 14.63 11.90 7.65
N ARG A 148 13.77 11.09 8.29
CA ARG A 148 14.18 10.18 9.38
C ARG A 148 14.74 8.86 8.87
N THR A 149 14.30 8.40 7.71
CA THR A 149 14.62 7.06 7.19
C THR A 149 16.14 6.80 7.08
N PRO A 150 17.00 7.72 6.60
CA PRO A 150 18.45 7.46 6.53
C PRO A 150 19.07 7.12 7.89
N ASN A 151 18.80 7.94 8.92
CA ASN A 151 19.34 7.71 10.27
C ASN A 151 18.88 6.38 10.86
N TRP A 152 17.71 6.00 10.53
CA TRP A 152 17.07 4.78 11.01
C TRP A 152 17.66 3.54 10.29
N LEU A 153 17.92 3.62 8.98
CA LEU A 153 18.68 2.59 8.27
C LEU A 153 20.05 2.40 8.87
N GLU A 154 20.81 3.47 9.09
CA GLU A 154 22.13 3.40 9.74
C GLU A 154 22.05 2.72 11.12
N ALA A 155 21.05 3.05 11.93
CA ALA A 155 20.89 2.44 13.26
C ALA A 155 20.59 0.93 13.17
N ILE A 156 19.82 0.49 12.17
CA ILE A 156 19.54 -0.95 11.95
C ILE A 156 20.78 -1.71 11.55
N PHE A 157 21.63 -1.14 10.71
CA PHE A 157 22.86 -1.80 10.23
C PHE A 157 24.05 -1.62 11.16
N SER A 158 23.99 -0.74 12.15
CA SER A 158 25.07 -0.48 13.09
C SER A 158 25.54 -1.77 13.80
N GLY A 159 26.84 -2.06 13.71
CA GLY A 159 27.47 -3.21 14.32
C GLY A 159 27.16 -4.57 13.67
N LEU A 160 26.50 -4.60 12.51
CA LEU A 160 26.32 -5.82 11.72
C LEU A 160 27.51 -6.05 10.79
N THR A 161 27.88 -7.33 10.66
CA THR A 161 28.75 -7.78 9.56
C THR A 161 27.92 -7.99 8.29
N GLU A 162 28.58 -7.99 7.12
CA GLU A 162 27.93 -8.31 5.84
C GLU A 162 27.23 -9.67 5.86
N THR A 163 27.89 -10.68 6.47
CA THR A 163 27.31 -12.02 6.63
C THR A 163 26.01 -11.99 7.45
N GLN A 164 25.97 -11.21 8.53
CA GLN A 164 24.74 -11.05 9.32
C GLN A 164 23.66 -10.30 8.56
N ALA A 165 24.03 -9.24 7.85
CA ALA A 165 23.08 -8.48 7.03
C ALA A 165 22.44 -9.32 5.91
N ALA A 166 23.22 -10.22 5.29
CA ALA A 166 22.76 -11.10 4.22
C ALA A 166 22.03 -12.37 4.72
N ARG A 167 22.07 -12.67 6.04
CA ARG A 167 21.42 -13.85 6.59
C ARG A 167 19.90 -13.71 6.56
N ARG A 168 19.21 -14.71 6.02
CA ARG A 168 17.77 -14.87 6.17
C ARG A 168 17.50 -15.57 7.50
N VAL A 169 16.41 -15.17 8.17
CA VAL A 169 16.03 -15.75 9.47
C VAL A 169 15.36 -17.11 9.26
N ASP A 170 15.81 -18.13 9.99
CA ASP A 170 15.24 -19.48 9.91
C ASP A 170 13.76 -19.47 10.36
N GLY A 171 12.93 -20.25 9.67
CA GLY A 171 11.49 -20.37 9.96
C GLY A 171 10.60 -19.31 9.28
N HIS A 172 11.19 -18.40 8.53
CA HIS A 172 10.48 -17.41 7.71
C HIS A 172 10.87 -17.59 6.23
N GLU A 173 10.53 -18.76 5.67
CA GLU A 173 10.72 -19.00 4.22
C GLU A 173 9.98 -17.93 3.42
N GLY A 174 10.72 -17.19 2.58
CA GLY A 174 10.18 -16.09 1.78
C GLY A 174 10.39 -14.69 2.38
N GLU A 175 10.85 -14.53 3.62
CA GLU A 175 11.28 -13.22 4.12
C GLU A 175 12.65 -12.83 3.58
N TRP A 176 12.80 -11.55 3.29
CA TRP A 176 14.07 -10.96 2.87
C TRP A 176 15.08 -10.93 4.02
N SER A 177 16.37 -10.96 3.68
CA SER A 177 17.42 -10.52 4.58
C SER A 177 17.38 -9.00 4.79
N LEU A 178 18.12 -8.48 5.76
CA LEU A 178 18.28 -7.02 5.92
C LEU A 178 18.91 -6.39 4.68
N HIS A 179 19.88 -7.07 4.08
CA HIS A 179 20.56 -6.61 2.87
C HIS A 179 19.56 -6.47 1.69
N GLU A 180 18.70 -7.49 1.46
CA GLU A 180 17.69 -7.45 0.41
C GLU A 180 16.65 -6.36 0.66
N ALA A 181 16.18 -6.19 1.89
CA ALA A 181 15.24 -5.15 2.26
C ALA A 181 15.82 -3.73 2.08
N ALA A 182 17.10 -3.52 2.43
CA ALA A 182 17.77 -2.25 2.19
C ALA A 182 18.00 -1.98 0.71
N GLY A 183 18.35 -3.01 -0.07
CA GLY A 183 18.46 -2.92 -1.52
C GLY A 183 17.16 -2.48 -2.18
N HIS A 184 16.03 -3.09 -1.78
CA HIS A 184 14.71 -2.70 -2.24
C HIS A 184 14.36 -1.24 -1.86
N LEU A 185 14.70 -0.81 -0.64
CA LEU A 185 14.49 0.58 -0.24
C LEU A 185 15.33 1.56 -1.06
N LEU A 186 16.57 1.20 -1.44
CA LEU A 186 17.39 2.02 -2.32
C LEU A 186 16.78 2.08 -3.74
N ASP A 187 16.36 0.93 -4.30
CA ASP A 187 15.68 0.89 -5.60
C ASP A 187 14.44 1.80 -5.63
N THR A 188 13.61 1.72 -4.59
CA THR A 188 12.41 2.56 -4.48
C THR A 188 12.76 4.04 -4.23
N GLN A 189 13.87 4.33 -3.55
CA GLN A 189 14.37 5.70 -3.37
C GLN A 189 14.77 6.32 -4.70
N GLU A 190 15.48 5.62 -5.56
CA GLU A 190 15.85 6.12 -6.88
C GLU A 190 14.61 6.39 -7.75
N LEU A 191 13.62 5.49 -7.68
CA LEU A 191 12.36 5.69 -8.39
C LEU A 191 11.61 6.94 -7.91
N ILE A 192 11.48 7.16 -6.59
CA ILE A 192 10.79 8.35 -6.09
C ILE A 192 11.57 9.63 -6.39
N ALA A 193 12.90 9.61 -6.29
CA ALA A 193 13.72 10.76 -6.63
C ALA A 193 13.53 11.18 -8.10
N LEU A 194 13.51 10.21 -9.02
CA LEU A 194 13.20 10.45 -10.43
C LEU A 194 11.79 11.02 -10.61
N ARG A 195 10.78 10.46 -9.94
CA ARG A 195 9.40 10.96 -10.01
C ARG A 195 9.27 12.38 -9.45
N VAL A 196 9.97 12.71 -8.36
CA VAL A 196 10.04 14.08 -7.83
C VAL A 196 10.59 15.02 -8.87
N GLN A 197 11.70 14.67 -9.54
CA GLN A 197 12.27 15.46 -10.61
C GLN A 197 11.26 15.68 -11.75
N LEU A 198 10.56 14.63 -12.20
CA LEU A 198 9.54 14.75 -13.24
C LEU A 198 8.40 15.70 -12.83
N PHE A 199 7.96 15.71 -11.58
CA PHE A 199 6.96 16.66 -11.08
C PHE A 199 7.47 18.11 -11.03
N LEU A 200 8.77 18.31 -10.84
CA LEU A 200 9.38 19.64 -10.87
C LEU A 200 9.50 20.17 -12.30
N GLU A 201 9.77 19.30 -13.27
CA GLU A 201 10.01 19.65 -14.67
C GLU A 201 8.72 19.71 -15.50
N HIS A 202 7.66 18.98 -15.14
CA HIS A 202 6.44 18.82 -15.91
C HIS A 202 5.18 19.06 -15.08
N GLU A 203 4.15 19.64 -15.69
CA GLU A 203 2.86 19.86 -15.04
C GLU A 203 2.04 18.56 -14.83
N SER A 204 2.16 17.61 -15.76
CA SER A 204 1.46 16.30 -15.70
C SER A 204 2.40 15.17 -16.17
N PRO A 205 3.36 14.76 -15.32
CA PRO A 205 4.34 13.75 -15.68
C PRO A 205 3.73 12.35 -15.84
N ASN A 206 4.35 11.53 -16.70
CA ASN A 206 4.10 10.10 -16.78
C ASN A 206 4.91 9.38 -15.68
N LEU A 207 4.22 8.68 -14.76
CA LEU A 207 4.80 8.02 -13.62
C LEU A 207 5.00 6.50 -13.82
N ASN A 208 4.98 6.03 -15.07
CA ASN A 208 5.08 4.60 -15.37
C ASN A 208 6.43 4.03 -14.91
N ALA A 209 6.39 3.24 -13.83
CA ALA A 209 7.57 2.62 -13.24
C ALA A 209 8.34 1.72 -14.21
N LYS A 210 7.66 0.93 -15.06
CA LYS A 210 8.31 0.02 -16.01
C LYS A 210 9.18 0.74 -17.04
N ALA A 211 8.79 1.95 -17.43
CA ALA A 211 9.56 2.78 -18.36
C ALA A 211 10.72 3.54 -17.68
N LEU A 212 10.58 3.80 -16.36
CA LEU A 212 11.52 4.60 -15.58
C LEU A 212 12.46 3.73 -14.71
N TRP A 213 12.06 2.49 -14.43
CA TRP A 213 12.78 1.60 -13.53
C TRP A 213 14.02 1.04 -14.20
N GLN A 214 15.17 1.35 -13.64
CA GLN A 214 16.41 0.62 -13.89
C GLN A 214 16.82 0.00 -12.56
N SER A 215 16.81 -1.33 -12.47
CA SER A 215 17.33 -1.99 -11.28
C SER A 215 18.80 -1.60 -11.10
N ILE A 216 19.14 -1.09 -9.93
CA ILE A 216 20.53 -0.72 -9.59
C ILE A 216 21.39 -1.92 -9.19
N GLU A 217 20.86 -3.15 -9.32
CA GLU A 217 21.57 -4.38 -8.97
C GLU A 217 22.19 -4.32 -7.56
N SER A 218 21.40 -3.85 -6.59
CA SER A 218 21.84 -3.62 -5.20
C SER A 218 22.48 -4.86 -4.55
N ALA A 219 22.20 -6.07 -5.07
CA ALA A 219 22.83 -7.30 -4.63
C ALA A 219 24.38 -7.32 -4.81
N ARG A 220 24.93 -6.45 -5.64
CA ARG A 220 26.38 -6.33 -5.88
C ARG A 220 27.08 -5.41 -4.88
N TRP A 221 26.35 -4.67 -4.06
CA TRP A 221 26.90 -3.66 -3.15
C TRP A 221 26.92 -4.18 -1.72
N SER A 222 27.87 -3.70 -0.92
CA SER A 222 27.82 -3.96 0.51
C SER A 222 26.64 -3.29 1.18
N ALA A 223 26.20 -3.80 2.32
CA ALA A 223 25.12 -3.17 3.09
C ALA A 223 25.46 -1.72 3.46
N ALA A 224 26.73 -1.45 3.77
CA ALA A 224 27.21 -0.10 4.06
C ALA A 224 27.11 0.84 2.84
N ASP A 225 27.43 0.34 1.63
CA ASP A 225 27.28 1.12 0.39
C ASP A 225 25.80 1.42 0.09
N ILE A 226 24.92 0.43 0.27
CA ILE A 226 23.46 0.61 0.08
C ILE A 226 22.94 1.71 1.01
N VAL A 227 23.24 1.65 2.31
CA VAL A 227 22.82 2.65 3.30
C VAL A 227 23.36 4.05 2.96
N SER A 228 24.66 4.13 2.57
CA SER A 228 25.28 5.40 2.17
C SER A 228 24.64 6.01 0.92
N LYS A 229 24.42 5.20 -0.12
CA LYS A 229 23.77 5.64 -1.36
C LYS A 229 22.32 6.08 -1.12
N PHE A 230 21.56 5.34 -0.31
CA PHE A 230 20.23 5.73 0.09
C PHE A 230 20.22 7.12 0.76
N ARG A 231 21.16 7.35 1.71
CA ARG A 231 21.29 8.64 2.39
C ARG A 231 21.54 9.77 1.39
N LEU A 232 22.54 9.61 0.51
CA LEU A 232 22.91 10.64 -0.46
C LEU A 232 21.75 10.98 -1.42
N SER A 233 21.10 9.96 -1.96
CA SER A 233 19.95 10.15 -2.84
C SER A 233 18.78 10.83 -2.12
N ARG A 234 18.50 10.43 -0.86
CA ARG A 234 17.45 11.03 -0.05
C ARG A 234 17.73 12.49 0.28
N GLU A 235 18.94 12.83 0.65
CA GLU A 235 19.33 14.21 0.96
C GLU A 235 19.17 15.11 -0.27
N ALA A 236 19.61 14.65 -1.44
CA ALA A 236 19.42 15.37 -2.70
C ALA A 236 17.92 15.59 -3.02
N MET A 237 17.11 14.54 -2.92
CA MET A 237 15.65 14.64 -3.13
C MET A 237 14.99 15.59 -2.13
N LEU A 238 15.37 15.57 -0.85
CA LEU A 238 14.81 16.47 0.17
C LEU A 238 15.16 17.94 -0.09
N ILE A 239 16.33 18.22 -0.64
CA ILE A 239 16.72 19.58 -1.07
C ILE A 239 15.77 20.05 -2.18
N GLN A 240 15.52 19.21 -3.18
CA GLN A 240 14.60 19.54 -4.28
C GLN A 240 13.17 19.77 -3.75
N LEU A 241 12.65 18.90 -2.89
CA LEU A 241 11.31 19.03 -2.31
C LEU A 241 11.14 20.29 -1.45
N ARG A 242 12.18 20.72 -0.72
CA ARG A 242 12.15 21.97 0.07
C ARG A 242 12.12 23.22 -0.80
N SER A 243 12.73 23.17 -1.96
CA SER A 243 12.74 24.28 -2.93
C SER A 243 11.56 24.23 -3.90
N ALA A 244 10.73 23.18 -3.86
CA ALA A 244 9.59 23.03 -4.76
C ALA A 244 8.54 24.13 -4.53
N PRO A 245 7.97 24.72 -5.60
CA PRO A 245 6.83 25.62 -5.49
C PRO A 245 5.66 24.95 -4.76
N ALA A 246 4.89 25.72 -4.00
CA ALA A 246 3.79 25.19 -3.19
C ALA A 246 2.73 24.45 -4.04
N ASP A 247 2.45 24.94 -5.24
CA ASP A 247 1.52 24.33 -6.21
C ASP A 247 2.01 22.98 -6.73
N CYS A 248 3.33 22.74 -6.74
CA CYS A 248 3.91 21.48 -7.21
C CYS A 248 3.37 20.26 -6.43
N TRP A 249 3.10 20.42 -5.15
CA TRP A 249 2.57 19.34 -4.31
C TRP A 249 1.18 18.84 -4.73
N SER A 250 0.39 19.69 -5.37
CA SER A 250 -0.94 19.36 -5.90
C SER A 250 -0.91 18.96 -7.39
N ARG A 251 0.22 19.08 -8.08
CA ARG A 251 0.35 18.63 -9.47
C ARG A 251 0.11 17.14 -9.57
N SER A 252 -0.63 16.75 -10.62
CA SER A 252 -1.04 15.35 -10.84
C SER A 252 -0.28 14.74 -12.01
N GLY A 253 0.41 13.62 -11.73
CA GLY A 253 1.02 12.78 -12.77
C GLY A 253 0.16 11.54 -13.05
N GLN A 254 0.39 10.89 -14.20
CA GLN A 254 -0.37 9.70 -14.61
C GLN A 254 0.36 8.41 -14.22
N HIS A 255 -0.27 7.62 -13.35
CA HIS A 255 0.23 6.32 -12.93
C HIS A 255 -0.59 5.20 -13.58
N VAL A 256 0.07 4.13 -14.03
CA VAL A 256 -0.59 3.02 -14.76
C VAL A 256 -1.70 2.38 -13.92
N GLU A 257 -1.44 2.07 -12.64
CA GLU A 257 -2.39 1.37 -11.78
C GLU A 257 -3.37 2.30 -11.05
N PHE A 258 -2.95 3.55 -10.74
CA PHE A 258 -3.69 4.44 -9.84
C PHE A 258 -4.31 5.64 -10.56
N GLY A 259 -4.11 5.78 -11.86
CA GLY A 259 -4.57 6.94 -12.62
C GLY A 259 -3.86 8.22 -12.17
N PRO A 260 -4.59 9.33 -12.02
CA PRO A 260 -3.97 10.59 -11.59
C PRO A 260 -3.54 10.52 -10.11
N VAL A 261 -2.26 10.76 -9.85
CA VAL A 261 -1.65 10.78 -8.51
C VAL A 261 -0.86 12.07 -8.32
N THR A 262 -1.09 12.80 -7.22
CA THR A 262 -0.36 14.02 -6.92
C THR A 262 1.03 13.74 -6.34
N LEU A 263 1.94 14.72 -6.43
CA LEU A 263 3.26 14.64 -5.77
C LEU A 263 3.10 14.38 -4.25
N GLN A 264 2.13 15.02 -3.61
CA GLN A 264 1.86 14.82 -2.18
C GLN A 264 1.42 13.39 -1.86
N GLN A 265 0.54 12.80 -2.67
CA GLN A 265 0.13 11.40 -2.55
C GLN A 265 1.32 10.46 -2.78
N GLN A 266 2.13 10.73 -3.80
CA GLN A 266 3.33 9.96 -4.12
C GLN A 266 4.31 9.93 -2.93
N CYS A 267 4.65 11.09 -2.39
CA CYS A 267 5.55 11.19 -1.23
C CYS A 267 4.94 10.59 0.04
N THR A 268 3.61 10.71 0.23
CA THR A 268 2.90 10.06 1.35
C THR A 268 2.99 8.55 1.26
N TYR A 269 2.77 7.98 0.08
CA TYR A 269 2.89 6.55 -0.15
C TYR A 269 4.30 6.04 0.18
N PHE A 270 5.34 6.68 -0.35
CA PHE A 270 6.71 6.23 -0.10
C PHE A 270 7.10 6.34 1.37
N ALA A 271 6.69 7.40 2.07
CA ALA A 271 6.90 7.51 3.51
C ALA A 271 6.24 6.35 4.30
N LYS A 272 5.03 5.93 3.92
CA LYS A 272 4.32 4.79 4.52
C LYS A 272 4.98 3.46 4.14
N HIS A 273 5.36 3.28 2.89
CA HIS A 273 6.04 2.09 2.37
C HIS A 273 7.36 1.84 3.10
N GLU A 274 8.20 2.87 3.23
CA GLU A 274 9.42 2.80 4.01
C GLU A 274 9.14 2.40 5.47
N HIS A 275 8.15 3.02 6.11
CA HIS A 275 7.81 2.73 7.49
C HIS A 275 7.39 1.27 7.69
N TRP A 276 6.70 0.68 6.73
CA TRP A 276 6.36 -0.73 6.72
C TRP A 276 7.61 -1.62 6.65
N HIS A 277 8.53 -1.35 5.71
CA HIS A 277 9.81 -2.08 5.61
C HIS A 277 10.69 -1.90 6.84
N MET A 278 10.65 -0.75 7.46
CA MET A 278 11.37 -0.49 8.69
C MET A 278 10.85 -1.37 9.84
N ALA A 279 9.56 -1.59 9.95
CA ALA A 279 9.00 -2.53 10.92
C ALA A 279 9.44 -3.98 10.63
N GLN A 280 9.46 -4.38 9.35
CA GLN A 280 9.98 -5.68 8.90
C GLN A 280 11.46 -5.83 9.28
N MET A 281 12.32 -4.88 8.92
CA MET A 281 13.74 -4.92 9.20
C MET A 281 14.07 -4.97 10.71
N ARG A 282 13.29 -4.29 11.56
CA ARG A 282 13.42 -4.42 13.02
C ARG A 282 13.22 -5.86 13.49
N ARG A 283 12.18 -6.53 13.00
CA ARG A 283 11.92 -7.93 13.36
C ARG A 283 13.06 -8.84 12.92
N ILE A 284 13.54 -8.67 11.68
CA ILE A 284 14.68 -9.42 11.18
C ILE A 284 15.91 -9.17 12.06
N ARG A 285 16.21 -7.92 12.40
CA ARG A 285 17.33 -7.54 13.26
C ARG A 285 17.26 -8.17 14.66
N GLN A 286 16.07 -8.26 15.24
CA GLN A 286 15.85 -8.86 16.56
C GLN A 286 16.02 -10.38 16.55
N ALA A 287 15.86 -11.02 15.40
CA ALA A 287 15.97 -12.48 15.23
C ALA A 287 17.39 -12.92 14.78
N LEU A 288 18.30 -11.98 14.47
CA LEU A 288 19.71 -12.24 14.13
C LEU A 288 20.57 -12.46 15.38
#